data_423ad3634d1dd9928124f0863dd398fb
#
_entry.id   423ad3634d1dd9928124f0863dd398fb
#
_cell.length_a   1.000
_cell.length_b   1.000
_cell.length_c   1.000
_cell.angle_alpha   90.00
_cell.angle_beta   90.00
_cell.angle_gamma   90.00
#
_symmetry.space_group_name_H-M   'P 1'
#
loop_
_entity.id
_entity.type
_entity.pdbx_description
1 polymer ?
#
loop_
_entity_poly.entity_id
_entity_poly.type
_entity_poly.pdbx_seq_one_letter_code
_entity_poly.pdbx_strand_id
1 'polypeptide(L)'
;MKFSNLFSTRVASLAFAFLALIPAAEAHYTSATPPTSGPTVPGNKACLKDGVAYAPENAPEEVKRAIWATNFLRNKPYVWGGGHDSFYVDGYDCSGTVSFLLKHANRLDHPMASKELTNYGGSGKGRWITVYAKDGHVFAVVAGLRLDTSGMGFGEDGPRWRLTGRSAWGFTARHPEGL
;
A
#
# COMPACT_ATOMS: atom_id res chain seq x y z
N MET A 1 47.17 51.78 65.30
CA MET A 1 47.23 50.81 64.21
C MET A 1 45.91 49.97 64.24
N LYS A 2 44.99 50.22 63.31
CA LYS A 2 43.67 49.52 63.24
C LYS A 2 43.65 48.60 62.01
N PHE A 3 43.50 47.33 62.22
CA PHE A 3 43.30 46.38 61.16
C PHE A 3 41.81 46.21 60.96
N SER A 4 41.34 46.50 59.77
CA SER A 4 39.96 46.28 59.35
C SER A 4 39.86 44.92 58.62
N ASN A 5 39.10 43.97 59.15
CA ASN A 5 38.78 42.75 58.49
C ASN A 5 37.50 42.92 57.63
N LEU A 6 37.63 42.80 56.29
CA LEU A 6 36.50 42.71 55.38
C LEU A 6 36.13 41.25 55.26
N PHE A 7 34.95 40.93 55.76
CA PHE A 7 34.27 39.64 55.44
C PHE A 7 33.57 39.76 54.10
N SER A 8 34.06 39.00 53.12
CA SER A 8 33.37 38.83 51.81
C SER A 8 32.41 37.67 51.88
N THR A 9 31.15 37.99 51.91
CA THR A 9 30.05 36.98 51.83
C THR A 9 29.84 36.58 50.38
N ARG A 10 30.22 35.37 50.03
CA ARG A 10 29.88 34.77 48.70
C ARG A 10 28.46 34.24 48.77
N VAL A 11 27.58 34.85 48.01
CA VAL A 11 26.23 34.35 47.75
C VAL A 11 26.33 33.27 46.67
N ALA A 12 26.08 32.03 47.03
CA ALA A 12 25.97 30.93 46.05
C ALA A 12 24.57 30.95 45.42
N SER A 13 24.51 31.34 44.16
CA SER A 13 23.27 31.22 43.39
C SER A 13 23.06 29.76 42.96
N LEU A 14 22.06 29.10 43.55
CA LEU A 14 21.57 27.80 43.07
C LEU A 14 20.69 28.05 41.82
N ALA A 15 21.22 27.70 40.65
CA ALA A 15 20.44 27.65 39.43
C ALA A 15 19.61 26.34 39.44
N PHE A 16 18.31 26.46 39.64
CA PHE A 16 17.35 25.36 39.42
C PHE A 16 17.17 25.18 37.93
N ALA A 17 17.74 24.11 37.36
CA ALA A 17 17.45 23.69 36.00
C ALA A 17 16.05 23.06 35.99
N PHE A 18 15.07 23.77 35.46
CA PHE A 18 13.78 23.20 35.12
C PHE A 18 13.94 22.27 33.89
N LEU A 19 14.01 20.98 34.13
CA LEU A 19 13.93 19.97 33.07
C LEU A 19 12.46 19.93 32.61
N ALA A 20 12.17 20.64 31.51
CA ALA A 20 10.86 20.56 30.87
C ALA A 20 10.69 19.14 30.32
N LEU A 21 9.83 18.32 30.95
CA LEU A 21 9.32 17.09 30.35
C LEU A 21 8.52 17.51 29.11
N ILE A 22 9.09 17.31 27.93
CA ILE A 22 8.35 17.36 26.67
C ILE A 22 7.51 16.08 26.65
N PRO A 23 6.16 16.16 26.66
CA PRO A 23 5.36 14.97 26.49
C PRO A 23 5.69 14.38 25.11
N ALA A 24 6.12 13.11 25.09
CA ALA A 24 6.22 12.37 23.85
C ALA A 24 4.80 12.38 23.23
N ALA A 25 4.65 13.11 22.13
CA ALA A 25 3.45 13.03 21.32
C ALA A 25 3.35 11.57 20.87
N GLU A 26 2.47 10.82 21.51
CA GLU A 26 2.07 9.52 21.00
C GLU A 26 1.50 9.77 19.60
N ALA A 27 2.24 9.31 18.61
CA ALA A 27 1.74 9.27 17.23
C ALA A 27 0.52 8.36 17.24
N HIS A 28 -0.67 8.96 17.39
CA HIS A 28 -1.91 8.26 17.11
C HIS A 28 -1.84 7.81 15.66
N TYR A 29 -1.47 6.54 15.46
CA TYR A 29 -1.55 5.86 14.20
C TYR A 29 -3.04 5.77 13.86
N THR A 30 -3.57 6.77 13.18
CA THR A 30 -4.89 6.69 12.58
C THR A 30 -4.77 5.64 11.49
N SER A 31 -5.27 4.44 11.76
CA SER A 31 -5.44 3.39 10.77
C SER A 31 -6.33 3.95 9.66
N ALA A 32 -5.71 4.53 8.64
CA ALA A 32 -6.43 5.08 7.51
C ALA A 32 -7.14 3.91 6.82
N THR A 33 -8.46 3.97 6.80
CA THR A 33 -9.28 2.96 6.11
C THR A 33 -9.15 3.16 4.60
N PRO A 34 -8.95 2.09 3.81
CA PRO A 34 -8.92 2.20 2.37
C PRO A 34 -10.20 2.85 1.83
N PRO A 35 -10.11 3.76 0.85
CA PRO A 35 -11.27 4.45 0.31
C PRO A 35 -12.20 3.49 -0.43
N THR A 36 -13.51 3.62 -0.22
CA THR A 36 -14.55 2.86 -0.91
C THR A 36 -15.14 3.58 -2.11
N SER A 37 -14.74 4.84 -2.34
CA SER A 37 -15.11 5.68 -3.47
C SER A 37 -13.90 6.50 -3.94
N GLY A 38 -13.98 7.06 -5.15
CA GLY A 38 -12.87 7.84 -5.69
C GLY A 38 -13.13 8.33 -7.11
N PRO A 39 -12.07 8.79 -7.80
CA PRO A 39 -12.21 9.38 -9.12
C PRO A 39 -12.55 8.34 -10.18
N THR A 40 -13.34 8.78 -11.18
CA THR A 40 -13.70 7.98 -12.35
C THR A 40 -13.26 8.65 -13.66
N VAL A 41 -13.29 7.86 -14.73
CA VAL A 41 -13.13 8.32 -16.12
C VAL A 41 -14.17 7.64 -16.99
N PRO A 42 -14.64 8.29 -18.06
CA PRO A 42 -15.59 7.70 -19.00
C PRO A 42 -15.06 6.42 -19.65
N GLY A 43 -15.99 5.49 -19.95
CA GLY A 43 -15.71 4.27 -20.70
C GLY A 43 -15.31 3.06 -19.86
N ASN A 44 -14.51 2.16 -20.46
CA ASN A 44 -14.21 0.82 -19.92
C ASN A 44 -12.75 0.64 -19.47
N LYS A 45 -11.90 1.65 -19.64
CA LYS A 45 -10.48 1.59 -19.27
C LYS A 45 -10.18 2.53 -18.12
N ALA A 46 -9.42 2.04 -17.15
CA ALA A 46 -8.89 2.85 -16.08
C ALA A 46 -7.78 3.79 -16.59
N CYS A 47 -7.60 4.90 -15.92
CA CYS A 47 -6.56 5.88 -16.24
C CYS A 47 -5.67 6.10 -15.00
N LEU A 48 -4.38 6.27 -15.21
CA LEU A 48 -3.42 6.60 -14.15
C LEU A 48 -3.02 8.08 -14.27
N LYS A 49 -3.24 8.85 -13.19
CA LYS A 49 -2.82 10.26 -13.09
C LYS A 49 -2.11 10.45 -11.76
N ASP A 50 -0.89 10.92 -11.78
CA ASP A 50 -0.07 11.22 -10.60
C ASP A 50 0.00 10.05 -9.59
N GLY A 51 0.13 8.83 -10.11
CA GLY A 51 0.17 7.61 -9.32
C GLY A 51 -1.18 7.15 -8.73
N VAL A 52 -2.28 7.84 -9.06
CA VAL A 52 -3.65 7.50 -8.66
C VAL A 52 -4.41 6.90 -9.82
N ALA A 53 -4.95 5.69 -9.65
CA ALA A 53 -5.81 5.06 -10.64
C ALA A 53 -7.24 5.60 -10.53
N TYR A 54 -7.78 6.03 -11.67
CA TYR A 54 -9.15 6.44 -11.88
C TYR A 54 -9.93 5.27 -12.45
N ALA A 55 -11.03 4.90 -11.79
CA ALA A 55 -11.83 3.77 -12.21
C ALA A 55 -12.68 4.10 -13.43
N PRO A 56 -12.92 3.16 -14.37
CA PRO A 56 -13.82 3.41 -15.49
C PRO A 56 -15.28 3.43 -15.01
N GLU A 57 -16.05 4.39 -15.54
CA GLU A 57 -17.46 4.57 -15.16
C GLU A 57 -18.31 3.33 -15.45
N ASN A 58 -18.01 2.62 -16.55
CA ASN A 58 -18.76 1.44 -16.97
C ASN A 58 -18.34 0.14 -16.23
N ALA A 59 -17.35 0.20 -15.31
CA ALA A 59 -16.97 -0.96 -14.54
C ALA A 59 -18.01 -1.29 -13.45
N PRO A 60 -18.17 -2.59 -13.11
CA PRO A 60 -18.92 -2.99 -11.93
C PRO A 60 -18.43 -2.29 -10.67
N GLU A 61 -19.30 -2.10 -9.71
CA GLU A 61 -18.98 -1.37 -8.47
C GLU A 61 -17.84 -2.03 -7.69
N GLU A 62 -17.77 -3.36 -7.72
CA GLU A 62 -16.68 -4.13 -7.08
C GLU A 62 -15.32 -3.82 -7.70
N VAL A 63 -15.26 -3.65 -9.02
CA VAL A 63 -14.02 -3.29 -9.73
C VAL A 63 -13.60 -1.86 -9.40
N LYS A 64 -14.56 -0.93 -9.36
CA LYS A 64 -14.30 0.46 -8.98
C LYS A 64 -13.76 0.56 -7.55
N ARG A 65 -14.43 -0.11 -6.59
CA ARG A 65 -13.95 -0.17 -5.21
C ARG A 65 -12.54 -0.75 -5.09
N ALA A 66 -12.26 -1.86 -5.79
CA ALA A 66 -10.94 -2.46 -5.80
C ALA A 66 -9.86 -1.49 -6.28
N ILE A 67 -10.12 -0.71 -7.35
CA ILE A 67 -9.21 0.30 -7.87
C ILE A 67 -8.99 1.41 -6.83
N TRP A 68 -10.05 1.97 -6.26
CA TRP A 68 -9.96 3.07 -5.30
C TRP A 68 -9.26 2.64 -4.02
N ALA A 69 -9.62 1.48 -3.47
CA ALA A 69 -8.97 0.95 -2.28
C ALA A 69 -7.47 0.69 -2.52
N THR A 70 -7.11 0.16 -3.69
CA THR A 70 -5.71 -0.14 -4.02
C THR A 70 -4.85 1.13 -4.18
N ASN A 71 -5.43 2.29 -4.48
CA ASN A 71 -4.71 3.56 -4.43
C ASN A 71 -4.10 3.86 -3.03
N PHE A 72 -4.67 3.28 -1.98
CA PHE A 72 -4.13 3.37 -0.62
C PHE A 72 -2.72 2.77 -0.49
N LEU A 73 -2.39 1.79 -1.32
CA LEU A 73 -1.10 1.11 -1.28
C LEU A 73 0.04 1.89 -1.96
N ARG A 74 -0.24 2.97 -2.69
CA ARG A 74 0.72 3.67 -3.57
C ARG A 74 2.03 4.11 -2.90
N ASN A 75 2.01 4.36 -1.58
CA ASN A 75 3.17 4.79 -0.81
C ASN A 75 3.69 3.71 0.15
N LYS A 76 3.09 2.52 0.13
CA LYS A 76 3.55 1.41 0.96
C LYS A 76 4.82 0.80 0.37
N PRO A 77 5.81 0.42 1.21
CA PRO A 77 7.03 -0.22 0.76
C PRO A 77 6.79 -1.68 0.34
N TYR A 78 7.73 -2.22 -0.43
CA TYR A 78 7.84 -3.65 -0.61
C TYR A 78 8.38 -4.27 0.69
N VAL A 79 7.65 -5.26 1.21
CA VAL A 79 8.08 -6.08 2.34
C VAL A 79 7.81 -7.54 2.00
N TRP A 80 8.84 -8.38 2.00
CA TRP A 80 8.70 -9.81 1.75
C TRP A 80 7.75 -10.46 2.77
N GLY A 81 6.76 -11.22 2.30
CA GLY A 81 5.70 -11.81 3.13
C GLY A 81 4.65 -10.80 3.61
N GLY A 82 4.79 -9.54 3.26
CA GLY A 82 3.83 -8.51 3.64
C GLY A 82 2.46 -8.72 2.98
N GLY A 83 1.42 -8.70 3.80
CA GLY A 83 0.05 -8.96 3.36
C GLY A 83 -0.36 -10.43 3.34
N HIS A 84 0.43 -11.34 3.96
CA HIS A 84 0.09 -12.76 4.04
C HIS A 84 -0.77 -13.10 5.26
N ASP A 85 -0.49 -12.51 6.41
CA ASP A 85 -1.26 -12.75 7.64
C ASP A 85 -2.48 -11.84 7.77
N SER A 86 -2.46 -10.71 7.11
CA SER A 86 -3.53 -9.70 7.13
C SER A 86 -3.55 -8.90 5.83
N PHE A 87 -4.74 -8.47 5.41
CA PHE A 87 -4.88 -7.53 4.31
C PHE A 87 -4.40 -6.10 4.66
N TYR A 88 -4.22 -5.78 5.95
CA TYR A 88 -3.90 -4.44 6.42
C TYR A 88 -2.59 -4.44 7.19
N VAL A 89 -1.52 -4.08 6.49
CA VAL A 89 -0.13 -4.06 6.98
C VAL A 89 0.60 -2.80 6.47
N ASP A 90 1.82 -2.58 6.95
CA ASP A 90 2.59 -1.40 6.58
C ASP A 90 3.38 -1.55 5.28
N GLY A 91 3.59 -2.78 4.81
CA GLY A 91 4.26 -3.07 3.56
C GLY A 91 3.73 -4.35 2.93
N TYR A 92 3.86 -4.48 1.63
CA TYR A 92 3.27 -5.58 0.86
C TYR A 92 4.30 -6.19 -0.08
N ASP A 93 4.23 -7.50 -0.25
CA ASP A 93 4.84 -8.18 -1.39
C ASP A 93 3.87 -8.27 -2.58
N CYS A 94 4.26 -9.01 -3.62
CA CYS A 94 3.45 -9.14 -4.83
C CYS A 94 2.10 -9.82 -4.58
N SER A 95 2.08 -10.87 -3.80
CA SER A 95 0.87 -11.65 -3.49
C SER A 95 -0.03 -10.94 -2.48
N GLY A 96 0.53 -10.29 -1.47
CA GLY A 96 -0.22 -9.44 -0.55
C GLY A 96 -0.90 -8.27 -1.27
N THR A 97 -0.21 -7.66 -2.24
CA THR A 97 -0.77 -6.58 -3.07
C THR A 97 -1.98 -7.05 -3.90
N VAL A 98 -1.87 -8.20 -4.57
CA VAL A 98 -2.97 -8.75 -5.37
C VAL A 98 -4.10 -9.26 -4.46
N SER A 99 -3.78 -9.87 -3.32
CA SER A 99 -4.77 -10.29 -2.33
C SER A 99 -5.58 -9.10 -1.79
N PHE A 100 -4.91 -7.98 -1.51
CA PHE A 100 -5.58 -6.74 -1.10
C PHE A 100 -6.56 -6.23 -2.17
N LEU A 101 -6.15 -6.19 -3.45
CA LEU A 101 -7.02 -5.85 -4.57
C LEU A 101 -8.26 -6.74 -4.61
N LEU A 102 -8.07 -8.07 -4.56
CA LEU A 102 -9.15 -9.04 -4.65
C LEU A 102 -10.10 -8.99 -3.44
N LYS A 103 -9.58 -8.70 -2.25
CA LYS A 103 -10.41 -8.45 -1.05
C LYS A 103 -11.38 -7.30 -1.28
N HIS A 104 -10.89 -6.19 -1.83
CA HIS A 104 -11.72 -5.01 -2.08
C HIS A 104 -12.64 -5.15 -3.30
N ALA A 105 -12.38 -6.14 -4.17
CA ALA A 105 -13.34 -6.60 -5.18
C ALA A 105 -14.41 -7.55 -4.62
N ASN A 106 -14.40 -7.89 -3.32
CA ASN A 106 -15.22 -8.94 -2.69
C ASN A 106 -15.04 -10.31 -3.35
N ARG A 107 -13.82 -10.68 -3.67
CA ARG A 107 -13.48 -11.93 -4.37
C ARG A 107 -12.42 -12.74 -3.64
N LEU A 108 -12.02 -12.32 -2.43
CA LEU A 108 -11.06 -13.03 -1.61
C LEU A 108 -11.32 -12.75 -0.12
N ASP A 109 -11.39 -13.80 0.70
CA ASP A 109 -11.68 -13.67 2.13
C ASP A 109 -10.41 -13.75 3.00
N HIS A 110 -9.34 -14.35 2.50
CA HIS A 110 -8.03 -14.46 3.17
C HIS A 110 -6.90 -14.27 2.15
N PRO A 111 -5.73 -13.76 2.56
CA PRO A 111 -4.60 -13.61 1.65
C PRO A 111 -4.15 -14.94 1.06
N MET A 112 -3.64 -14.92 -0.17
CA MET A 112 -3.11 -16.07 -0.89
C MET A 112 -1.68 -15.80 -1.36
N ALA A 113 -0.81 -16.79 -1.26
CA ALA A 113 0.53 -16.72 -1.82
C ALA A 113 0.51 -16.79 -3.37
N SER A 114 1.59 -16.33 -4.03
CA SER A 114 1.66 -16.29 -5.50
C SER A 114 1.44 -17.66 -6.14
N LYS A 115 1.93 -18.74 -5.52
CA LYS A 115 1.72 -20.12 -5.98
C LYS A 115 0.26 -20.54 -5.87
N GLU A 116 -0.44 -20.19 -4.82
CA GLU A 116 -1.87 -20.50 -4.64
C GLU A 116 -2.73 -19.75 -5.67
N LEU A 117 -2.36 -18.48 -5.96
CA LEU A 117 -3.05 -17.68 -6.97
C LEU A 117 -2.95 -18.25 -8.39
N THR A 118 -2.07 -19.21 -8.66
CA THR A 118 -2.08 -19.96 -9.95
C THR A 118 -3.32 -20.80 -10.15
N ASN A 119 -4.06 -21.13 -9.08
CA ASN A 119 -5.30 -21.91 -9.09
C ASN A 119 -6.53 -21.07 -8.69
N TYR A 120 -6.38 -19.77 -8.55
CA TYR A 120 -7.45 -18.86 -8.15
C TYR A 120 -8.55 -18.74 -9.21
N GLY A 121 -9.82 -18.69 -8.81
CA GLY A 121 -10.98 -18.36 -9.65
C GLY A 121 -11.05 -19.11 -11.00
N GLY A 122 -11.57 -18.44 -12.02
CA GLY A 122 -11.67 -18.95 -13.38
C GLY A 122 -10.35 -18.93 -14.15
N SER A 123 -10.18 -19.86 -15.10
CA SER A 123 -9.00 -19.95 -15.97
C SER A 123 -9.05 -18.89 -17.08
N GLY A 124 -7.89 -18.32 -17.41
CA GLY A 124 -7.74 -17.33 -18.49
C GLY A 124 -7.94 -15.89 -18.03
N LYS A 125 -8.08 -14.99 -19.01
CA LYS A 125 -8.24 -13.55 -18.75
C LYS A 125 -9.68 -13.24 -18.35
N GLY A 126 -9.85 -12.36 -17.35
CA GLY A 126 -11.13 -11.76 -17.00
C GLY A 126 -11.46 -10.55 -17.87
N ARG A 127 -12.71 -10.13 -17.83
CA ARG A 127 -13.16 -8.92 -18.52
C ARG A 127 -12.60 -7.66 -17.87
N TRP A 128 -12.55 -7.63 -16.55
CA TRP A 128 -12.14 -6.46 -15.76
C TRP A 128 -10.85 -6.69 -14.97
N ILE A 129 -10.69 -7.87 -14.38
CA ILE A 129 -9.54 -8.23 -13.56
C ILE A 129 -8.91 -9.50 -14.10
N THR A 130 -7.62 -9.44 -14.40
CA THR A 130 -6.81 -10.62 -14.71
C THR A 130 -5.64 -10.69 -13.73
N VAL A 131 -5.51 -11.82 -13.06
CA VAL A 131 -4.38 -12.15 -12.20
C VAL A 131 -3.40 -13.01 -13.00
N TYR A 132 -2.16 -12.57 -13.08
CA TYR A 132 -1.07 -13.31 -13.70
C TYR A 132 -0.15 -13.83 -12.61
N ALA A 133 -0.23 -15.14 -12.34
CA ALA A 133 0.47 -15.78 -11.24
C ALA A 133 1.45 -16.87 -11.70
N LYS A 134 2.56 -16.98 -11.02
CA LYS A 134 3.51 -18.09 -11.07
C LYS A 134 4.13 -18.29 -9.70
N ASP A 135 4.87 -19.38 -9.50
CA ASP A 135 5.67 -19.51 -8.30
C ASP A 135 6.69 -18.35 -8.18
N GLY A 136 6.70 -17.70 -7.03
CA GLY A 136 7.59 -16.56 -6.69
C GLY A 136 7.18 -15.20 -7.22
N HIS A 137 6.13 -15.05 -8.06
CA HIS A 137 5.64 -13.72 -8.44
C HIS A 137 4.19 -13.71 -8.95
N VAL A 138 3.50 -12.61 -8.68
CA VAL A 138 2.15 -12.35 -9.18
C VAL A 138 1.95 -10.86 -9.45
N PHE A 139 1.15 -10.52 -10.46
CA PHE A 139 0.67 -9.18 -10.73
C PHE A 139 -0.77 -9.25 -11.26
N ALA A 140 -1.47 -8.13 -11.25
CA ALA A 140 -2.81 -8.04 -11.81
C ALA A 140 -2.89 -6.99 -12.93
N VAL A 141 -3.83 -7.19 -13.86
CA VAL A 141 -4.28 -6.16 -14.81
C VAL A 141 -5.74 -5.90 -14.54
N VAL A 142 -6.08 -4.65 -14.24
CA VAL A 142 -7.42 -4.21 -13.85
C VAL A 142 -7.86 -3.10 -14.80
N ALA A 143 -8.89 -3.35 -15.58
CA ALA A 143 -9.40 -2.39 -16.56
C ALA A 143 -8.30 -1.75 -17.43
N GLY A 144 -7.26 -2.51 -17.76
CA GLY A 144 -6.11 -2.08 -18.59
C GLY A 144 -4.91 -1.52 -17.85
N LEU A 145 -4.99 -1.24 -16.54
CA LEU A 145 -3.84 -0.85 -15.73
C LEU A 145 -3.19 -2.06 -15.06
N ARG A 146 -1.86 -2.11 -15.06
CA ARG A 146 -1.10 -3.12 -14.33
C ARG A 146 -0.92 -2.68 -12.88
N LEU A 147 -1.23 -3.57 -11.94
CA LEU A 147 -0.86 -3.49 -10.52
C LEU A 147 0.29 -4.46 -10.27
N ASP A 148 1.44 -3.98 -9.85
CA ASP A 148 2.64 -4.79 -9.70
C ASP A 148 3.59 -4.17 -8.66
N THR A 149 4.31 -4.99 -7.93
CA THR A 149 5.35 -4.56 -7.00
C THR A 149 6.72 -4.42 -7.65
N SER A 150 6.93 -5.02 -8.83
CA SER A 150 8.19 -4.89 -9.58
C SER A 150 8.17 -3.66 -10.49
N GLY A 151 9.13 -2.77 -10.30
CA GLY A 151 9.43 -1.62 -11.16
C GLY A 151 10.42 -1.94 -12.27
N MET A 152 10.72 -0.92 -13.10
CA MET A 152 11.74 -0.96 -14.16
C MET A 152 13.06 -0.29 -13.72
N GLY A 153 13.13 0.24 -12.48
CA GLY A 153 14.28 0.99 -11.97
C GLY A 153 14.48 0.84 -10.46
N PHE A 154 15.63 1.31 -9.98
CA PHE A 154 15.97 1.33 -8.56
C PHE A 154 14.95 2.18 -7.77
N GLY A 155 14.48 1.64 -6.64
CA GLY A 155 13.53 2.34 -5.75
C GLY A 155 12.08 2.34 -6.24
N GLU A 156 11.75 1.65 -7.34
CA GLU A 156 10.38 1.53 -7.85
C GLU A 156 9.62 0.30 -7.31
N ASP A 157 10.25 -0.49 -6.46
CA ASP A 157 9.60 -1.66 -5.87
C ASP A 157 8.57 -1.25 -4.81
N GLY A 158 7.49 -2.02 -4.80
CA GLY A 158 6.34 -1.80 -3.94
C GLY A 158 5.02 -1.78 -4.73
N PRO A 159 3.87 -1.82 -4.03
CA PRO A 159 2.56 -1.81 -4.67
C PRO A 159 2.33 -0.54 -5.49
N ARG A 160 2.26 -0.65 -6.81
CA ARG A 160 2.08 0.51 -7.72
C ARG A 160 1.19 0.17 -8.89
N TRP A 161 0.34 1.11 -9.26
CA TRP A 161 -0.28 1.14 -10.58
C TRP A 161 0.73 1.57 -11.63
N ARG A 162 0.72 0.91 -12.79
CA ARG A 162 1.68 1.14 -13.86
C ARG A 162 0.99 1.23 -15.22
N LEU A 163 1.41 2.18 -16.05
CA LEU A 163 0.95 2.32 -17.43
C LEU A 163 1.57 1.27 -18.37
N THR A 164 2.80 0.87 -18.08
CA THR A 164 3.54 -0.06 -18.93
C THR A 164 3.07 -1.49 -18.74
N GLY A 165 2.85 -2.20 -19.84
CA GLY A 165 2.59 -3.63 -19.83
C GLY A 165 3.78 -4.43 -19.31
N ARG A 166 3.53 -5.68 -18.99
CA ARG A 166 4.54 -6.69 -18.62
C ARG A 166 4.30 -7.94 -19.45
N SER A 167 5.37 -8.62 -19.86
CA SER A 167 5.25 -9.94 -20.48
C SER A 167 4.60 -10.93 -19.49
N ALA A 168 3.57 -11.61 -19.94
CA ALA A 168 2.89 -12.66 -19.19
C ALA A 168 3.47 -14.06 -19.46
N TRP A 169 4.60 -14.13 -20.19
CA TRP A 169 5.25 -15.40 -20.46
C TRP A 169 5.66 -16.10 -19.16
N GLY A 170 5.31 -17.38 -19.03
CA GLY A 170 5.55 -18.17 -17.82
C GLY A 170 4.58 -17.92 -16.67
N PHE A 171 3.56 -17.06 -16.86
CA PHE A 171 2.49 -16.86 -15.89
C PHE A 171 1.22 -17.59 -16.29
N THR A 172 0.50 -18.12 -15.30
CA THR A 172 -0.87 -18.60 -15.44
C THR A 172 -1.81 -17.42 -15.32
N ALA A 173 -2.71 -17.25 -16.29
CA ALA A 173 -3.74 -16.22 -16.22
C ALA A 173 -4.98 -16.77 -15.50
N ARG A 174 -5.46 -16.03 -14.53
CA ARG A 174 -6.65 -16.35 -13.71
C ARG A 174 -7.52 -15.10 -13.59
N HIS A 175 -8.79 -15.27 -13.26
CA HIS A 175 -9.70 -14.15 -13.03
C HIS A 175 -10.73 -14.49 -11.95
N PRO A 176 -11.21 -13.47 -11.20
CA PRO A 176 -12.36 -13.65 -10.31
C PRO A 176 -13.61 -13.94 -11.15
N GLU A 177 -14.39 -14.93 -10.77
CA GLU A 177 -15.61 -15.29 -11.48
C GLU A 177 -16.58 -14.10 -11.54
N GLY A 178 -17.14 -13.86 -12.71
CA GLY A 178 -18.07 -12.75 -12.98
C GLY A 178 -17.44 -11.37 -13.22
N LEU A 179 -16.10 -11.24 -13.23
CA LEU A 179 -15.41 -9.96 -13.46
C LEU A 179 -14.42 -9.95 -14.63
#